data_536f4476627cb01e6b5130b5e0c844d0
#
_entry.id   536f4476627cb01e6b5130b5e0c844d0
#
_cell.length_a   1.000
_cell.length_b   1.000
_cell.length_c   1.000
_cell.angle_alpha   90.00
_cell.angle_beta   90.00
_cell.angle_gamma   90.00
#
_symmetry.space_group_name_H-M   'P 1'
#
loop_
_entity.id
_entity.type
_entity.pdbx_description
1 polymer ?
#
loop_
_entity_poly.entity_id
_entity_poly.type
_entity_poly.pdbx_seq_one_letter_code
_entity_poly.pdbx_strand_id
1 'polypeptide(L)'
;MKKIFDIFYSTRLTAVLFIVYSIAMGVATFIENDYGTQTAKALVYNAWWFEAIMVFFIINFFGNIFRYRLLRKEKWPVLLFHVSFLLILIGAGITRYVGYEGLMLINEGETTQEFLSETTYVNLVVDNNEVQKTFHKSTLFSAKGNNKWSLDDEFKDQVFSVKLSDYIPWAEEKFFESETGEEFLFIVESSSGSRHEHYIKKGDLQNIHGVLVGFEAPNNSGTINLFREDGILKIQTRNNGTWMKNLKIKNFLLNYLNIFHGLKNNLLKMKLEMNIYLL
;
A
#
# COMPACT_ATOMS: atom_id res chain seq x y z
N MET A 1 -45.73 -7.51 18.10
CA MET A 1 -44.54 -8.34 17.83
C MET A 1 -44.72 -9.22 16.58
N LYS A 2 -45.78 -10.00 16.39
CA LYS A 2 -45.98 -10.88 15.21
C LYS A 2 -45.82 -10.16 13.86
N LYS A 3 -46.40 -8.97 13.68
CA LYS A 3 -46.32 -8.21 12.42
C LYS A 3 -44.87 -7.81 12.01
N ILE A 4 -43.98 -7.56 12.99
CA ILE A 4 -42.60 -7.20 12.74
C ILE A 4 -41.81 -8.42 12.22
N PHE A 5 -41.97 -9.57 12.88
CA PHE A 5 -41.34 -10.83 12.42
C PHE A 5 -41.83 -11.25 11.03
N ASP A 6 -43.11 -10.97 10.69
CA ASP A 6 -43.68 -11.25 9.39
C ASP A 6 -43.00 -10.44 8.25
N ILE A 7 -42.51 -9.24 8.54
CA ILE A 7 -41.74 -8.42 7.61
C ILE A 7 -40.33 -9.04 7.41
N PHE A 8 -39.63 -9.33 8.53
CA PHE A 8 -38.26 -9.88 8.45
C PHE A 8 -38.20 -11.25 7.76
N TYR A 9 -39.26 -12.07 7.90
CA TYR A 9 -39.29 -13.41 7.28
C TYR A 9 -40.10 -13.44 5.99
N SER A 10 -40.09 -12.33 5.20
CA SER A 10 -40.83 -12.26 3.96
C SER A 10 -39.89 -12.41 2.75
N THR A 11 -40.40 -13.14 1.72
CA THR A 11 -39.71 -13.25 0.43
C THR A 11 -39.59 -11.89 -0.29
N ARG A 12 -40.48 -10.94 0.03
CA ARG A 12 -40.35 -9.57 -0.50
C ARG A 12 -39.11 -8.89 0.04
N LEU A 13 -38.82 -9.03 1.34
CA LEU A 13 -37.59 -8.51 1.95
C LEU A 13 -36.38 -9.20 1.33
N THR A 14 -36.42 -10.52 1.13
CA THR A 14 -35.34 -11.24 0.45
C THR A 14 -35.04 -10.63 -0.90
N ALA A 15 -36.05 -10.37 -1.73
CA ALA A 15 -35.86 -9.77 -3.04
C ALA A 15 -35.24 -8.36 -2.96
N VAL A 16 -35.72 -7.53 -2.05
CA VAL A 16 -35.13 -6.19 -1.81
C VAL A 16 -33.67 -6.29 -1.39
N LEU A 17 -33.35 -7.19 -0.43
CA LEU A 17 -31.97 -7.40 0.02
C LEU A 17 -31.05 -7.84 -1.12
N PHE A 18 -31.52 -8.72 -2.01
CA PHE A 18 -30.72 -9.12 -3.19
C PHE A 18 -30.48 -7.96 -4.16
N ILE A 19 -31.48 -7.12 -4.40
CA ILE A 19 -31.32 -5.94 -5.26
C ILE A 19 -30.29 -4.98 -4.64
N VAL A 20 -30.42 -4.67 -3.35
CA VAL A 20 -29.51 -3.77 -2.64
C VAL A 20 -28.09 -4.35 -2.64
N TYR A 21 -27.95 -5.65 -2.38
CA TYR A 21 -26.67 -6.34 -2.43
C TYR A 21 -26.04 -6.27 -3.81
N SER A 22 -26.81 -6.55 -4.87
CA SER A 22 -26.32 -6.49 -6.25
C SER A 22 -25.86 -5.10 -6.65
N ILE A 23 -26.62 -4.06 -6.24
CA ILE A 23 -26.21 -2.66 -6.46
C ILE A 23 -24.94 -2.35 -5.70
N ALA A 24 -24.83 -2.78 -4.43
CA ALA A 24 -23.63 -2.57 -3.62
C ALA A 24 -22.38 -3.22 -4.25
N MET A 25 -22.51 -4.45 -4.74
CA MET A 25 -21.43 -5.15 -5.45
C MET A 25 -21.05 -4.45 -6.75
N GLY A 26 -22.04 -4.00 -7.53
CA GLY A 26 -21.78 -3.22 -8.75
C GLY A 26 -21.02 -1.92 -8.45
N VAL A 27 -21.46 -1.16 -7.46
CA VAL A 27 -20.77 0.07 -7.03
C VAL A 27 -19.34 -0.24 -6.54
N ALA A 28 -19.17 -1.31 -5.76
CA ALA A 28 -17.84 -1.72 -5.29
C ALA A 28 -16.88 -2.03 -6.45
N THR A 29 -17.36 -2.69 -7.51
CA THR A 29 -16.55 -3.00 -8.70
C THR A 29 -16.08 -1.72 -9.41
N PHE A 30 -16.93 -0.71 -9.54
CA PHE A 30 -16.52 0.59 -10.10
C PHE A 30 -15.52 1.32 -9.20
N ILE A 31 -15.75 1.32 -7.88
CA ILE A 31 -14.80 1.90 -6.93
C ILE A 31 -13.45 1.18 -7.00
N GLU A 32 -13.45 -0.13 -7.13
CA GLU A 32 -12.23 -0.94 -7.24
C GLU A 32 -11.45 -0.61 -8.53
N ASN A 33 -12.15 -0.47 -9.64
CA ASN A 33 -11.55 -0.08 -10.91
C ASN A 33 -10.89 1.30 -10.87
N ASP A 34 -11.56 2.28 -10.25
CA ASP A 34 -11.12 3.68 -10.26
C ASP A 34 -10.12 4.01 -9.14
N TYR A 35 -10.24 3.33 -7.99
CA TYR A 35 -9.53 3.69 -6.74
C TYR A 35 -8.82 2.52 -6.06
N GLY A 36 -8.84 1.34 -6.68
CA GLY A 36 -8.19 0.13 -6.19
C GLY A 36 -8.97 -0.63 -5.11
N THR A 37 -8.58 -1.90 -4.92
CA THR A 37 -9.25 -2.89 -4.03
C THR A 37 -9.34 -2.41 -2.59
N GLN A 38 -8.31 -1.73 -2.06
CA GLN A 38 -8.29 -1.24 -0.68
C GLN A 38 -9.39 -0.20 -0.44
N THR A 39 -9.68 0.63 -1.45
CA THR A 39 -10.75 1.63 -1.37
C THR A 39 -12.12 0.97 -1.41
N ALA A 40 -12.33 -0.04 -2.26
CA ALA A 40 -13.56 -0.82 -2.30
C ALA A 40 -13.79 -1.56 -0.96
N LYS A 41 -12.73 -2.15 -0.38
CA LYS A 41 -12.78 -2.74 0.96
C LYS A 41 -13.20 -1.72 2.01
N ALA A 42 -12.61 -0.53 2.02
CA ALA A 42 -12.90 0.50 3.02
C ALA A 42 -14.32 1.07 2.93
N LEU A 43 -14.81 1.32 1.72
CA LEU A 43 -16.08 2.02 1.50
C LEU A 43 -17.29 1.09 1.43
N VAL A 44 -17.11 -0.16 0.98
CA VAL A 44 -18.21 -1.09 0.74
C VAL A 44 -18.03 -2.37 1.57
N TYR A 45 -17.04 -3.19 1.26
CA TYR A 45 -16.96 -4.55 1.82
C TYR A 45 -16.79 -4.56 3.34
N ASN A 46 -16.03 -3.61 3.92
CA ASN A 46 -15.82 -3.48 5.37
C ASN A 46 -16.74 -2.45 6.02
N ALA A 47 -17.69 -1.88 5.29
CA ALA A 47 -18.62 -0.91 5.83
C ALA A 47 -19.71 -1.59 6.70
N TRP A 48 -20.07 -0.96 7.81
CA TRP A 48 -21.08 -1.46 8.73
C TRP A 48 -22.44 -1.70 8.08
N TRP A 49 -22.80 -0.87 7.08
CA TRP A 49 -24.08 -1.02 6.37
C TRP A 49 -24.09 -2.28 5.48
N PHE A 50 -22.95 -2.67 4.91
CA PHE A 50 -22.84 -3.91 4.15
C PHE A 50 -22.92 -5.13 5.05
N GLU A 51 -22.31 -5.08 6.25
CA GLU A 51 -22.51 -6.10 7.29
C GLU A 51 -23.96 -6.23 7.70
N ALA A 52 -24.66 -5.11 7.88
CA ALA A 52 -26.07 -5.12 8.21
C ALA A 52 -26.92 -5.87 7.16
N ILE A 53 -26.60 -5.70 5.85
CA ILE A 53 -27.26 -6.47 4.78
C ILE A 53 -27.05 -7.97 4.98
N MET A 54 -25.81 -8.41 5.29
CA MET A 54 -25.49 -9.82 5.54
C MET A 54 -26.26 -10.38 6.75
N VAL A 55 -26.32 -9.62 7.84
CA VAL A 55 -27.09 -9.98 9.04
C VAL A 55 -28.57 -10.08 8.71
N PHE A 56 -29.13 -9.16 7.94
CA PHE A 56 -30.53 -9.23 7.51
C PHE A 56 -30.81 -10.46 6.62
N PHE A 57 -29.87 -10.85 5.77
CA PHE A 57 -29.98 -12.09 5.02
C PHE A 57 -30.04 -13.31 5.94
N ILE A 58 -29.14 -13.39 6.94
CA ILE A 58 -29.12 -14.50 7.91
C ILE A 58 -30.46 -14.59 8.62
N ILE A 59 -30.96 -13.48 9.16
CA ILE A 59 -32.25 -13.42 9.87
C ILE A 59 -33.39 -13.85 8.93
N ASN A 60 -33.39 -13.35 7.71
CA ASN A 60 -34.43 -13.65 6.73
C ASN A 60 -34.43 -15.11 6.31
N PHE A 61 -33.28 -15.67 5.89
CA PHE A 61 -33.18 -17.07 5.47
C PHE A 61 -33.49 -18.02 6.61
N PHE A 62 -32.97 -17.75 7.81
CA PHE A 62 -33.27 -18.55 8.99
C PHE A 62 -34.75 -18.51 9.32
N GLY A 63 -35.36 -17.35 9.38
CA GLY A 63 -36.79 -17.19 9.66
C GLY A 63 -37.70 -17.84 8.63
N ASN A 64 -37.30 -17.83 7.35
CA ASN A 64 -38.04 -18.46 6.27
C ASN A 64 -38.09 -20.00 6.41
N ILE A 65 -37.05 -20.63 6.98
CA ILE A 65 -37.08 -22.10 7.26
C ILE A 65 -38.27 -22.43 8.12
N PHE A 66 -38.51 -21.69 9.19
CA PHE A 66 -39.64 -21.93 10.11
C PHE A 66 -40.96 -21.46 9.54
N ARG A 67 -41.01 -20.26 8.95
CA ARG A 67 -42.21 -19.66 8.37
C ARG A 67 -42.86 -20.57 7.31
N TYR A 68 -42.06 -21.11 6.40
CA TYR A 68 -42.54 -21.96 5.31
C TYR A 68 -42.47 -23.45 5.62
N ARG A 69 -42.15 -23.81 6.88
CA ARG A 69 -42.06 -25.19 7.36
C ARG A 69 -41.19 -26.05 6.43
N LEU A 70 -39.97 -25.58 6.13
CA LEU A 70 -39.07 -26.24 5.20
C LEU A 70 -38.47 -27.53 5.75
N LEU A 71 -38.56 -27.79 7.05
CA LEU A 71 -38.08 -29.02 7.68
C LEU A 71 -38.89 -30.27 7.29
N ARG A 72 -39.99 -30.13 6.53
CA ARG A 72 -40.74 -31.27 6.01
C ARG A 72 -39.99 -31.99 4.88
N LYS A 73 -40.08 -33.31 4.86
CA LYS A 73 -39.34 -34.13 3.89
C LYS A 73 -39.61 -33.72 2.42
N GLU A 74 -40.83 -33.32 2.10
CA GLU A 74 -41.21 -32.91 0.74
C GLU A 74 -40.54 -31.58 0.29
N LYS A 75 -39.99 -30.82 1.23
CA LYS A 75 -39.34 -29.50 0.99
C LYS A 75 -37.84 -29.53 1.13
N TRP A 76 -37.23 -30.68 1.26
CA TRP A 76 -35.80 -30.82 1.46
C TRP A 76 -34.93 -30.08 0.41
N PRO A 77 -35.23 -30.05 -0.89
CA PRO A 77 -34.42 -29.29 -1.83
C PRO A 77 -34.39 -27.80 -1.50
N VAL A 78 -35.52 -27.23 -1.09
CA VAL A 78 -35.61 -25.81 -0.70
C VAL A 78 -34.92 -25.57 0.64
N LEU A 79 -34.99 -26.52 1.58
CA LEU A 79 -34.27 -26.45 2.85
C LEU A 79 -32.75 -26.44 2.60
N LEU A 80 -32.24 -27.35 1.76
CA LEU A 80 -30.82 -27.42 1.42
C LEU A 80 -30.32 -26.08 0.83
N PHE A 81 -31.09 -25.47 -0.07
CA PHE A 81 -30.79 -24.16 -0.62
C PHE A 81 -30.62 -23.09 0.50
N HIS A 82 -31.57 -23.03 1.46
CA HIS A 82 -31.51 -22.07 2.56
C HIS A 82 -30.32 -22.33 3.50
N VAL A 83 -30.06 -23.59 3.83
CA VAL A 83 -28.94 -23.99 4.69
C VAL A 83 -27.61 -23.68 4.01
N SER A 84 -27.48 -24.01 2.70
CA SER A 84 -26.26 -23.69 1.95
C SER A 84 -25.97 -22.21 1.92
N PHE A 85 -27.00 -21.38 1.75
CA PHE A 85 -26.84 -19.92 1.76
C PHE A 85 -26.42 -19.40 3.14
N LEU A 86 -27.00 -19.93 4.22
CA LEU A 86 -26.57 -19.61 5.59
C LEU A 86 -25.12 -20.02 5.84
N LEU A 87 -24.69 -21.20 5.35
CA LEU A 87 -23.29 -21.63 5.46
C LEU A 87 -22.34 -20.71 4.72
N ILE A 88 -22.72 -20.26 3.51
CA ILE A 88 -21.93 -19.27 2.74
C ILE A 88 -21.78 -17.97 3.54
N LEU A 89 -22.86 -17.44 4.12
CA LEU A 89 -22.82 -16.22 4.92
C LEU A 89 -21.97 -16.36 6.19
N ILE A 90 -22.05 -17.52 6.86
CA ILE A 90 -21.19 -17.82 8.01
C ILE A 90 -19.73 -17.92 7.58
N GLY A 91 -19.46 -18.63 6.47
CA GLY A 91 -18.11 -18.73 5.88
C GLY A 91 -17.53 -17.36 5.54
N ALA A 92 -18.31 -16.49 4.91
CA ALA A 92 -17.90 -15.11 4.61
C ALA A 92 -17.56 -14.32 5.89
N GLY A 93 -18.34 -14.52 6.98
CA GLY A 93 -18.02 -13.95 8.30
C GLY A 93 -16.69 -14.47 8.85
N ILE A 94 -16.44 -15.77 8.78
CA ILE A 94 -15.17 -16.36 9.24
C ILE A 94 -13.99 -15.80 8.44
N THR A 95 -14.07 -15.79 7.10
CA THR A 95 -13.03 -15.22 6.24
C THR A 95 -12.74 -13.77 6.60
N ARG A 96 -13.78 -12.98 6.85
CA ARG A 96 -13.63 -11.56 7.16
C ARG A 96 -12.95 -11.28 8.50
N TYR A 97 -13.28 -12.04 9.56
CA TYR A 97 -12.83 -11.74 10.93
C TYR A 97 -11.67 -12.59 11.41
N VAL A 98 -11.46 -13.75 10.80
CA VAL A 98 -10.44 -14.72 11.22
C VAL A 98 -9.48 -15.07 10.10
N GLY A 99 -9.87 -14.85 8.84
CA GLY A 99 -9.06 -15.20 7.67
C GLY A 99 -7.83 -14.34 7.52
N TYR A 100 -6.75 -14.95 6.99
CA TYR A 100 -5.55 -14.27 6.51
C TYR A 100 -5.48 -14.46 4.99
N GLU A 101 -5.28 -13.37 4.28
CA GLU A 101 -5.14 -13.37 2.82
C GLU A 101 -3.76 -12.84 2.43
N GLY A 102 -3.16 -13.45 1.42
CA GLY A 102 -1.88 -13.03 0.92
C GLY A 102 -1.47 -13.75 -0.35
N LEU A 103 -0.38 -13.30 -0.94
CA LEU A 103 0.19 -13.84 -2.17
C LEU A 103 1.48 -14.60 -1.84
N MET A 104 1.53 -15.88 -2.23
CA MET A 104 2.72 -16.72 -2.11
C MET A 104 3.33 -16.86 -3.51
N LEU A 105 4.52 -16.29 -3.68
CA LEU A 105 5.28 -16.36 -4.93
C LEU A 105 6.26 -17.54 -4.82
N ILE A 106 6.09 -18.56 -5.66
CA ILE A 106 6.95 -19.73 -5.72
C ILE A 106 7.49 -19.86 -7.13
N ASN A 107 8.80 -19.73 -7.31
CA ASN A 107 9.43 -19.96 -8.61
C ASN A 107 9.50 -21.46 -8.91
N GLU A 108 9.59 -21.81 -10.19
CA GLU A 108 9.69 -23.19 -10.62
C GLU A 108 10.93 -23.89 -10.01
N GLY A 109 10.71 -24.99 -9.30
CA GLY A 109 11.76 -25.75 -8.60
C GLY A 109 12.10 -25.23 -7.20
N GLU A 110 11.49 -24.17 -6.72
CA GLU A 110 11.70 -23.60 -5.37
C GLU A 110 10.59 -23.98 -4.40
N THR A 111 10.86 -23.78 -3.12
CA THR A 111 9.87 -23.88 -2.05
C THR A 111 9.95 -22.63 -1.17
N THR A 112 8.81 -22.16 -0.68
CA THR A 112 8.75 -21.03 0.27
C THR A 112 7.82 -21.36 1.42
N GLN A 113 8.10 -20.77 2.60
CA GLN A 113 7.23 -20.80 3.78
C GLN A 113 6.69 -19.42 4.12
N GLU A 114 6.98 -18.42 3.28
CA GLU A 114 6.60 -17.03 3.47
C GLU A 114 5.56 -16.64 2.43
N PHE A 115 4.66 -15.74 2.81
CA PHE A 115 3.71 -15.11 1.90
C PHE A 115 3.63 -13.61 2.16
N LEU A 116 3.35 -12.86 1.12
CA LEU A 116 3.10 -11.43 1.20
C LEU A 116 1.66 -11.20 1.67
N SER A 117 1.48 -10.64 2.85
CA SER A 117 0.16 -10.31 3.37
C SER A 117 -0.51 -9.24 2.53
N GLU A 118 -1.78 -9.42 2.22
CA GLU A 118 -2.61 -8.38 1.60
C GLU A 118 -2.93 -7.23 2.58
N THR A 119 -2.84 -7.51 3.87
CA THR A 119 -3.02 -6.50 4.91
C THR A 119 -1.79 -5.60 4.99
N THR A 120 -1.99 -4.30 4.87
CA THR A 120 -0.93 -3.31 5.07
C THR A 120 -0.66 -3.12 6.54
N TYR A 121 0.63 -3.05 6.91
CA TYR A 121 1.07 -2.77 8.28
C TYR A 121 1.91 -1.51 8.31
N VAL A 122 1.69 -0.68 9.33
CA VAL A 122 2.61 0.40 9.67
C VAL A 122 3.55 -0.15 10.74
N ASN A 123 4.85 -0.14 10.43
CA ASN A 123 5.90 -0.58 11.32
C ASN A 123 6.58 0.65 11.91
N LEU A 124 6.50 0.81 13.23
CA LEU A 124 7.18 1.85 13.98
C LEU A 124 8.36 1.23 14.72
N VAL A 125 9.55 1.72 14.45
CA VAL A 125 10.76 1.33 15.17
C VAL A 125 11.12 2.43 16.14
N VAL A 126 11.18 2.09 17.43
CA VAL A 126 11.61 3.00 18.50
C VAL A 126 12.93 2.47 19.07
N ASP A 127 13.93 3.34 19.15
CA ASP A 127 15.28 2.96 19.50
C ASP A 127 15.93 4.06 20.36
N ASN A 128 16.73 3.68 21.32
CA ASN A 128 17.51 4.57 22.18
C ASN A 128 19.02 4.29 22.16
N ASN A 129 19.54 3.69 21.07
CA ASN A 129 20.92 3.20 20.89
C ASN A 129 21.34 1.99 21.71
N GLU A 130 20.55 1.53 22.67
CA GLU A 130 20.83 0.34 23.49
C GLU A 130 19.82 -0.79 23.19
N VAL A 131 18.56 -0.40 23.04
CA VAL A 131 17.43 -1.32 22.83
C VAL A 131 16.54 -0.77 21.72
N GLN A 132 16.15 -1.65 20.82
CA GLN A 132 15.21 -1.37 19.74
C GLN A 132 13.93 -2.17 19.95
N LYS A 133 12.78 -1.54 19.79
CA LYS A 133 11.46 -2.19 19.80
C LYS A 133 10.69 -1.83 18.55
N THR A 134 10.15 -2.83 17.87
CA THR A 134 9.33 -2.63 16.70
C THR A 134 7.86 -2.89 17.03
N PHE A 135 7.01 -1.96 16.66
CA PHE A 135 5.57 -2.04 16.80
C PHE A 135 4.95 -2.25 15.41
N HIS A 136 4.04 -3.21 15.31
CA HIS A 136 3.33 -3.53 14.07
C HIS A 136 1.85 -3.28 14.27
N LYS A 137 1.26 -2.43 13.46
CA LYS A 137 -0.19 -2.19 13.51
C LYS A 137 -0.79 -2.23 12.11
N SER A 138 -1.73 -3.14 11.93
CA SER A 138 -2.47 -3.26 10.67
C SER A 138 -3.31 -2.01 10.40
N THR A 139 -3.46 -1.68 9.14
CA THR A 139 -4.25 -0.54 8.69
C THR A 139 -4.84 -0.79 7.31
N LEU A 140 -5.94 -0.13 7.03
CA LEU A 140 -6.56 -0.09 5.71
C LEU A 140 -6.53 1.35 5.20
N PHE A 141 -5.54 1.68 4.39
CA PHE A 141 -5.48 2.97 3.71
C PHE A 141 -6.31 2.91 2.42
N SER A 142 -7.10 3.93 2.20
CA SER A 142 -7.93 4.06 1.01
C SER A 142 -7.69 5.40 0.31
N ALA A 143 -7.77 5.39 -1.01
CA ALA A 143 -7.62 6.60 -1.79
C ALA A 143 -8.77 7.60 -1.59
N LYS A 144 -9.92 7.10 -1.15
CA LYS A 144 -11.08 7.92 -0.77
C LYS A 144 -11.62 7.45 0.57
N GLY A 145 -11.81 8.37 1.50
CA GLY A 145 -12.32 8.07 2.82
C GLY A 145 -11.50 8.74 3.92
N ASN A 146 -11.78 8.37 5.14
CA ASN A 146 -11.12 8.93 6.31
C ASN A 146 -10.04 7.97 6.81
N ASN A 147 -8.82 8.19 6.38
CA ASN A 147 -7.66 7.41 6.82
C ASN A 147 -7.25 7.85 8.23
N LYS A 148 -7.71 7.11 9.23
CA LYS A 148 -7.33 7.35 10.63
C LYS A 148 -6.46 6.21 11.11
N TRP A 149 -5.27 6.55 11.57
CA TRP A 149 -4.38 5.62 12.21
C TRP A 149 -3.66 6.29 13.38
N SER A 150 -3.59 5.61 14.51
CA SER A 150 -2.81 6.03 15.66
C SER A 150 -2.26 4.83 16.38
N LEU A 151 -1.11 5.00 17.00
CA LEU A 151 -0.48 4.04 17.88
C LEU A 151 -0.12 4.76 19.18
N ASP A 152 -0.69 4.28 20.26
CA ASP A 152 -0.37 4.70 21.63
C ASP A 152 0.29 3.49 22.30
N ASP A 153 1.51 3.62 22.78
CA ASP A 153 2.26 2.54 23.43
C ASP A 153 3.32 3.12 24.38
N GLU A 154 4.10 2.24 25.02
CA GLU A 154 5.12 2.58 25.98
C GLU A 154 6.47 1.97 25.59
N PHE A 155 7.52 2.75 25.73
CA PHE A 155 8.90 2.33 25.55
C PHE A 155 9.77 2.81 26.69
N LYS A 156 10.34 1.89 27.52
CA LYS A 156 11.17 2.20 28.69
C LYS A 156 10.51 3.24 29.62
N ASP A 157 9.30 2.96 30.09
CA ASP A 157 8.52 3.79 31.02
C ASP A 157 8.13 5.18 30.43
N GLN A 158 8.31 5.38 29.13
CA GLN A 158 7.87 6.59 28.43
C GLN A 158 6.69 6.27 27.51
N VAL A 159 5.57 6.92 27.76
CA VAL A 159 4.38 6.81 26.93
C VAL A 159 4.54 7.69 25.71
N PHE A 160 4.24 7.15 24.52
CA PHE A 160 4.25 7.91 23.28
C PHE A 160 2.96 7.68 22.50
N SER A 161 2.61 8.67 21.69
CA SER A 161 1.48 8.62 20.76
C SER A 161 1.93 9.03 19.38
N VAL A 162 1.67 8.18 18.40
CA VAL A 162 1.94 8.45 16.99
C VAL A 162 0.63 8.46 16.25
N LYS A 163 0.35 9.51 15.49
CA LYS A 163 -0.88 9.67 14.72
C LYS A 163 -0.54 9.94 13.25
N LEU A 164 -1.31 9.33 12.36
CA LEU A 164 -1.27 9.67 10.95
C LEU A 164 -1.86 11.07 10.78
N SER A 165 -1.07 11.97 10.23
CA SER A 165 -1.50 13.33 9.92
C SER A 165 -2.25 13.37 8.59
N ASP A 166 -1.72 12.69 7.56
CA ASP A 166 -2.31 12.64 6.24
C ASP A 166 -1.88 11.40 5.46
N TYR A 167 -2.69 11.00 4.50
CA TYR A 167 -2.41 9.94 3.53
C TYR A 167 -2.67 10.45 2.12
N ILE A 168 -1.64 10.47 1.29
CA ILE A 168 -1.70 10.96 -0.08
C ILE A 168 -1.62 9.75 -1.02
N PRO A 169 -2.75 9.35 -1.63
CA PRO A 169 -2.75 8.30 -2.64
C PRO A 169 -2.08 8.80 -3.92
N TRP A 170 -1.43 7.91 -4.66
CA TRP A 170 -0.78 8.17 -5.95
C TRP A 170 0.20 9.35 -5.92
N ALA A 171 1.01 9.42 -4.86
CA ALA A 171 2.07 10.44 -4.79
C ALA A 171 3.13 10.16 -5.86
N GLU A 172 3.48 11.19 -6.60
CA GLU A 172 4.61 11.18 -7.52
C GLU A 172 5.77 11.98 -6.91
N GLU A 173 6.98 11.45 -7.02
CA GLU A 173 8.17 12.22 -6.72
C GLU A 173 8.44 13.20 -7.86
N LYS A 174 8.48 14.49 -7.54
CA LYS A 174 8.86 15.54 -8.49
C LYS A 174 9.98 16.36 -7.91
N PHE A 175 10.99 16.57 -8.72
CA PHE A 175 12.09 17.45 -8.39
C PHE A 175 11.78 18.85 -8.89
N PHE A 176 11.95 19.85 -8.02
CA PHE A 176 11.78 21.25 -8.35
C PHE A 176 13.07 22.02 -8.09
N GLU A 177 13.42 22.95 -8.97
CA GLU A 177 14.54 23.84 -8.75
C GLU A 177 14.33 24.67 -7.48
N SER A 178 15.36 24.76 -6.65
CA SER A 178 15.36 25.55 -5.42
C SER A 178 16.74 26.12 -5.15
N GLU A 179 16.80 27.37 -4.76
CA GLU A 179 18.07 28.04 -4.42
C GLU A 179 18.73 27.49 -3.15
N THR A 180 17.96 26.81 -2.28
CA THR A 180 18.40 26.31 -0.97
C THR A 180 18.40 24.78 -0.85
N GLY A 181 18.24 24.07 -1.93
CA GLY A 181 18.16 22.61 -1.93
C GLY A 181 19.52 21.93 -2.08
N GLU A 182 19.48 20.61 -2.11
CA GLU A 182 20.63 19.77 -2.33
C GLU A 182 20.93 19.62 -3.83
N GLU A 183 22.20 19.43 -4.21
CA GLU A 183 22.59 19.22 -5.58
C GLU A 183 22.38 17.76 -5.99
N PHE A 184 21.68 17.54 -7.10
CA PHE A 184 21.49 16.24 -7.72
C PHE A 184 21.98 16.23 -9.15
N LEU A 185 22.56 15.12 -9.56
CA LEU A 185 22.86 14.82 -10.95
C LEU A 185 21.72 14.00 -11.55
N PHE A 186 21.13 14.51 -12.62
CA PHE A 186 20.11 13.80 -13.37
C PHE A 186 20.73 13.08 -14.56
N ILE A 187 20.55 11.78 -14.62
CA ILE A 187 21.04 10.92 -15.71
C ILE A 187 19.83 10.27 -16.38
N VAL A 188 19.76 10.38 -17.69
CA VAL A 188 18.78 9.66 -18.51
C VAL A 188 19.51 8.63 -19.33
N GLU A 189 19.10 7.40 -19.21
CA GLU A 189 19.55 6.32 -20.07
C GLU A 189 18.41 5.76 -20.92
N SER A 190 18.76 5.20 -22.07
CA SER A 190 17.85 4.44 -22.90
C SER A 190 18.39 3.02 -23.05
N SER A 191 17.69 2.07 -22.47
CA SER A 191 18.02 0.66 -22.52
C SER A 191 16.80 -0.15 -22.94
N SER A 192 16.97 -1.10 -23.86
CA SER A 192 15.93 -2.03 -24.33
C SER A 192 14.61 -1.36 -24.79
N GLY A 193 14.70 -0.13 -25.33
CA GLY A 193 13.54 0.61 -25.84
C GLY A 193 12.75 1.39 -24.78
N SER A 194 13.17 1.36 -23.53
CA SER A 194 12.62 2.19 -22.44
C SER A 194 13.62 3.26 -22.00
N ARG A 195 13.08 4.36 -21.49
CA ARG A 195 13.83 5.47 -20.91
C ARG A 195 13.80 5.33 -19.40
N HIS A 196 14.98 5.34 -18.76
CA HIS A 196 15.12 5.29 -17.31
C HIS A 196 15.79 6.58 -16.82
N GLU A 197 15.28 7.10 -15.70
CA GLU A 197 15.74 8.34 -15.09
C GLU A 197 16.36 8.04 -13.73
N HIS A 198 17.57 8.56 -13.51
CA HIS A 198 18.30 8.38 -12.26
C HIS A 198 18.69 9.73 -11.68
N TYR A 199 18.53 9.88 -10.37
CA TYR A 199 18.85 11.08 -9.63
C TYR A 199 19.90 10.74 -8.57
N ILE A 200 21.13 11.23 -8.73
CA ILE A 200 22.23 10.95 -7.81
C ILE A 200 22.53 12.21 -7.02
N LYS A 201 22.39 12.14 -5.70
CA LYS A 201 22.72 13.24 -4.79
C LYS A 201 24.24 13.46 -4.80
N LYS A 202 24.67 14.71 -4.65
CA LYS A 202 26.08 15.07 -4.49
C LYS A 202 26.68 14.36 -3.29
N GLY A 203 27.80 13.67 -3.51
CA GLY A 203 28.47 12.86 -2.51
C GLY A 203 28.04 11.39 -2.49
N ASP A 204 26.96 11.01 -3.17
CA ASP A 204 26.42 9.65 -3.18
C ASP A 204 26.86 8.81 -4.39
N LEU A 205 26.67 7.50 -4.22
CA LEU A 205 26.90 6.48 -5.23
C LEU A 205 25.57 5.76 -5.52
N GLN A 206 25.26 5.55 -6.78
CA GLN A 206 24.12 4.75 -7.21
C GLN A 206 24.53 3.65 -8.17
N ASN A 207 23.95 2.45 -8.01
CA ASN A 207 24.12 1.36 -8.95
C ASN A 207 23.10 1.51 -10.08
N ILE A 208 23.61 1.74 -11.30
CA ILE A 208 22.83 1.82 -12.53
C ILE A 208 23.22 0.62 -13.38
N HIS A 209 22.35 -0.37 -13.47
CA HIS A 209 22.55 -1.61 -14.24
C HIS A 209 23.91 -2.29 -14.00
N GLY A 210 24.35 -2.38 -12.75
CA GLY A 210 25.62 -3.02 -12.39
C GLY A 210 26.84 -2.09 -12.46
N VAL A 211 26.66 -0.84 -12.88
CA VAL A 211 27.69 0.19 -12.89
C VAL A 211 27.49 1.14 -11.72
N LEU A 212 28.48 1.24 -10.83
CA LEU A 212 28.47 2.20 -9.73
C LEU A 212 28.86 3.58 -10.25
N VAL A 213 27.88 4.50 -10.24
CA VAL A 213 28.04 5.89 -10.68
C VAL A 213 28.00 6.81 -9.46
N GLY A 214 28.99 7.68 -9.32
CA GLY A 214 29.05 8.68 -8.26
C GLY A 214 28.93 10.10 -8.80
N PHE A 215 28.39 11.00 -7.97
CA PHE A 215 28.41 12.42 -8.25
C PHE A 215 29.19 13.16 -7.15
N GLU A 216 30.38 13.65 -7.49
CA GLU A 216 31.32 14.31 -6.57
C GLU A 216 31.52 13.52 -5.25
N ALA A 217 31.55 12.19 -5.33
CA ALA A 217 31.66 11.32 -4.19
C ALA A 217 33.12 11.27 -3.69
N PRO A 218 33.45 11.68 -2.46
CA PRO A 218 34.82 11.92 -2.01
C PRO A 218 35.63 10.62 -1.81
N ASN A 219 35.02 9.51 -1.45
CA ASN A 219 35.68 8.21 -1.23
C ASN A 219 35.28 7.19 -2.30
N ASN A 220 35.46 7.57 -3.52
CA ASN A 220 34.85 6.97 -4.65
C ASN A 220 35.30 5.52 -4.90
N SER A 221 34.50 4.57 -4.49
CA SER A 221 34.61 3.16 -4.85
C SER A 221 33.87 2.79 -6.14
N GLY A 222 33.24 3.78 -6.78
CA GLY A 222 32.44 3.58 -7.99
C GLY A 222 33.30 3.31 -9.24
N THR A 223 32.65 2.84 -10.29
CA THR A 223 33.25 2.61 -11.61
C THR A 223 33.33 3.91 -12.40
N ILE A 224 32.37 4.80 -12.24
CA ILE A 224 32.27 6.10 -12.89
C ILE A 224 32.07 7.17 -11.83
N ASN A 225 32.80 8.28 -11.91
CA ASN A 225 32.54 9.47 -11.09
C ASN A 225 32.33 10.68 -12.00
N LEU A 226 31.22 11.38 -11.79
CA LEU A 226 30.96 12.66 -12.39
C LEU A 226 31.28 13.76 -11.39
N PHE A 227 32.06 14.73 -11.80
CA PHE A 227 32.45 15.82 -10.92
C PHE A 227 32.57 17.13 -11.71
N ARG A 228 32.49 18.24 -11.02
CA ARG A 228 32.58 19.57 -11.59
C ARG A 228 33.98 20.14 -11.38
N GLU A 229 34.63 20.60 -12.43
CA GLU A 229 35.88 21.34 -12.37
C GLU A 229 35.76 22.56 -13.27
N ASP A 230 36.03 23.75 -12.75
CA ASP A 230 35.87 25.05 -13.43
C ASP A 230 34.45 25.26 -14.04
N GLY A 231 33.42 24.81 -13.36
CA GLY A 231 32.01 24.88 -13.82
C GLY A 231 31.67 23.88 -14.95
N ILE A 232 32.61 23.03 -15.36
CA ILE A 232 32.42 22.03 -16.41
C ILE A 232 32.28 20.65 -15.77
N LEU A 233 31.25 19.93 -16.19
CA LEU A 233 31.04 18.54 -15.75
C LEU A 233 32.08 17.63 -16.47
N LYS A 234 32.82 16.88 -15.67
CA LYS A 234 33.83 15.92 -16.15
C LYS A 234 33.51 14.52 -15.66
N ILE A 235 33.90 13.51 -16.44
CA ILE A 235 33.79 12.11 -16.06
C ILE A 235 35.16 11.52 -15.77
N GLN A 236 35.29 10.79 -14.70
CA GLN A 236 36.39 9.87 -14.44
C GLN A 236 35.86 8.43 -14.47
N THR A 237 36.62 7.55 -15.10
CA THR A 237 36.33 6.11 -15.07
C THR A 237 37.46 5.38 -14.37
N ARG A 238 37.11 4.32 -13.61
CA ARG A 238 38.09 3.48 -12.91
C ARG A 238 38.34 2.21 -13.71
N ASN A 239 39.58 1.96 -14.03
CA ASN A 239 39.99 0.70 -14.64
C ASN A 239 41.13 0.08 -13.81
N ASN A 240 40.97 -1.19 -13.37
CA ASN A 240 41.94 -1.91 -12.56
C ASN A 240 42.45 -1.13 -11.32
N GLY A 241 41.55 -0.43 -10.62
CA GLY A 241 41.84 0.33 -9.42
C GLY A 241 42.45 1.72 -9.64
N THR A 242 42.78 2.10 -10.88
CA THR A 242 43.36 3.41 -11.21
C THR A 242 42.31 4.28 -11.92
N TRP A 243 42.18 5.55 -11.46
CA TRP A 243 41.31 6.52 -12.14
C TRP A 243 41.95 7.02 -13.42
N MET A 244 41.21 6.87 -14.53
CA MET A 244 41.60 7.48 -15.81
C MET A 244 40.94 8.85 -15.95
N LYS A 245 41.74 9.88 -16.05
CA LYS A 245 41.33 11.27 -16.18
C LYS A 245 40.87 11.60 -17.59
N ASN A 246 39.67 12.20 -17.69
CA ASN A 246 39.18 13.02 -18.80
C ASN A 246 38.73 12.29 -20.06
N LEU A 247 37.54 11.73 -20.03
CA LEU A 247 36.69 11.75 -21.22
C LEU A 247 35.94 13.10 -21.26
N LYS A 248 36.33 14.00 -22.16
CA LYS A 248 35.47 15.12 -22.57
C LYS A 248 34.22 14.51 -23.16
N ILE A 249 33.09 14.65 -22.42
CA ILE A 249 31.80 14.29 -23.01
C ILE A 249 31.57 15.28 -24.15
N LYS A 250 31.51 14.78 -25.38
CA LYS A 250 31.08 15.59 -26.52
C LYS A 250 29.70 16.13 -26.23
N ASN A 251 29.43 17.37 -26.61
CA ASN A 251 28.22 18.16 -26.34
C ASN A 251 26.85 17.42 -26.46
N PHE A 252 26.80 16.23 -26.99
CA PHE A 252 25.58 15.46 -27.17
C PHE A 252 25.02 14.85 -25.87
N LEU A 253 25.86 14.58 -24.88
CA LEU A 253 25.43 14.10 -23.54
C LEU A 253 25.09 15.26 -22.59
N LEU A 254 25.67 16.45 -22.83
CA LEU A 254 25.43 17.63 -22.00
C LEU A 254 23.97 18.17 -22.07
N ASN A 255 23.26 17.91 -23.13
CA ASN A 255 21.85 18.32 -23.28
C ASN A 255 20.88 17.47 -22.44
N TYR A 256 21.34 16.34 -21.90
CA TYR A 256 20.54 15.44 -21.06
C TYR A 256 21.02 15.36 -19.60
N LEU A 257 22.15 16.00 -19.28
CA LEU A 257 22.65 16.10 -17.92
C LEU A 257 22.31 17.49 -17.37
N ASN A 258 21.13 17.63 -16.81
CA ASN A 258 20.78 18.82 -16.05
C ASN A 258 21.27 18.65 -14.62
N ILE A 259 22.11 19.58 -14.16
CA ILE A 259 22.47 19.70 -12.76
C ILE A 259 21.45 20.63 -12.14
N PHE A 260 20.62 20.10 -11.28
CA PHE A 260 19.64 20.89 -10.57
C PHE A 260 20.24 21.36 -9.25
N HIS A 261 20.31 22.68 -9.04
CA HIS A 261 20.59 23.25 -7.75
C HIS A 261 19.29 23.33 -6.95
N GLY A 262 19.26 22.65 -5.84
CA GLY A 262 18.24 22.87 -4.83
C GLY A 262 16.90 22.15 -5.04
N LEU A 263 16.91 20.85 -4.92
CA LEU A 263 15.68 20.04 -4.96
C LEU A 263 15.05 19.88 -3.56
N LYS A 264 13.80 20.31 -3.41
CA LYS A 264 12.98 19.88 -2.29
C LYS A 264 12.37 18.55 -2.64
N ASN A 265 12.84 17.48 -2.00
CA ASN A 265 12.15 16.20 -2.01
C ASN A 265 10.75 16.37 -1.42
N ASN A 266 9.73 16.39 -2.27
CA ASN A 266 8.38 16.09 -1.83
C ASN A 266 8.21 14.56 -1.84
N LEU A 267 9.01 13.89 -1.02
CA LEU A 267 8.75 12.52 -0.63
C LEU A 267 7.36 12.42 -0.02
N LEU A 268 6.70 11.32 -0.27
CA LEU A 268 5.50 10.82 0.39
C LEU A 268 5.64 11.07 1.89
N LYS A 269 5.24 12.25 2.35
CA LYS A 269 5.24 12.57 3.77
C LYS A 269 3.96 11.97 4.33
N MET A 270 4.08 10.72 4.78
CA MET A 270 3.34 10.34 5.96
C MET A 270 3.80 11.32 7.05
N LYS A 271 3.04 12.40 7.25
CA LYS A 271 3.31 13.30 8.35
C LYS A 271 2.87 12.58 9.62
N LEU A 272 3.82 11.89 10.26
CA LEU A 272 3.64 11.32 11.58
C LEU A 272 3.88 12.46 12.58
N GLU A 273 2.83 12.89 13.27
CA GLU A 273 2.97 13.75 14.44
C GLU A 273 3.27 12.85 15.63
N MET A 274 4.49 12.92 16.12
CA MET A 274 4.93 12.19 17.32
C MET A 274 4.86 13.15 18.51
N ASN A 275 3.91 12.91 19.40
CA ASN A 275 3.84 13.59 20.68
C ASN A 275 4.47 12.68 21.74
N ILE A 276 5.65 13.05 22.23
CA ILE A 276 6.31 12.39 23.37
C ILE A 276 5.93 13.20 24.61
N TYR A 277 5.19 12.57 25.51
CA TYR A 277 4.93 13.15 26.82
C TYR A 277 6.01 12.67 27.78
N LEU A 278 6.92 13.57 28.16
CA LEU A 278 7.81 13.37 29.31
C LEU A 278 7.00 13.63 30.58
N LEU A 279 6.77 12.60 31.36
CA LEU A 279 6.25 12.71 32.74
C LEU A 279 7.40 13.02 33.72
#